data_8f78eaf14da6911d1a7d4f86e7bc9d97
#
_entry.id   8f78eaf14da6911d1a7d4f86e7bc9d97
#
_cell.length_a   1.000
_cell.length_b   1.000
_cell.length_c   1.000
_cell.angle_alpha   90.00
_cell.angle_beta   90.00
_cell.angle_gamma   90.00
#
_symmetry.space_group_name_H-M   'P 1'
#
loop_
_entity.id
_entity.type
_entity.pdbx_description
1 polymer ?
#
loop_
_entity_poly.entity_id
_entity_poly.type
_entity_poly.pdbx_seq_one_letter_code
_entity_poly.pdbx_strand_id
1 'polypeptide(L)'
;MRRRGYPPAAIRDFCNRIGVTKKNQHIEMSVLEQCVRESLEPTTPRALGVLRPIKLIIDNYPDGVFEAFDIPNHPSDPSAGSRKVMFGREIYIDEADFLEDP
;
A
#
# COMPACT_ATOMS: atom_id res chain seq x y z
N MET A 1 10.68 -14.87 4.50
CA MET A 1 11.02 -13.48 4.13
C MET A 1 11.19 -13.29 2.62
N ARG A 2 12.08 -14.00 1.95
CA ARG A 2 12.34 -13.83 0.50
C ARG A 2 11.07 -13.89 -0.36
N ARG A 3 10.19 -14.87 -0.12
CA ARG A 3 8.92 -15.02 -0.88
C ARG A 3 7.93 -13.87 -0.65
N ARG A 4 8.04 -13.18 0.46
CA ARG A 4 7.21 -12.01 0.79
C ARG A 4 7.78 -10.70 0.26
N GLY A 5 8.93 -10.74 -0.43
CA GLY A 5 9.54 -9.58 -1.02
C GLY A 5 10.34 -8.70 -0.05
N TYR A 6 10.81 -9.24 1.06
CA TYR A 6 11.66 -8.50 2.00
C TYR A 6 13.01 -8.20 1.35
N PRO A 7 13.39 -6.92 1.17
CA PRO A 7 14.67 -6.57 0.59
C PRO A 7 15.84 -7.01 1.47
N PRO A 8 16.95 -7.50 0.90
CA PRO A 8 18.14 -7.83 1.68
C PRO A 8 18.71 -6.67 2.49
N ALA A 9 18.63 -5.45 1.96
CA ALA A 9 19.05 -4.24 2.65
C ALA A 9 18.25 -3.98 3.94
N ALA A 10 16.93 -4.23 3.91
CA ALA A 10 16.06 -4.09 5.08
C ALA A 10 16.44 -5.09 6.19
N ILE A 11 16.78 -6.33 5.80
CA ILE A 11 17.20 -7.36 6.77
C ILE A 11 18.53 -6.98 7.40
N ARG A 12 19.48 -6.45 6.63
CA ARG A 12 20.77 -5.96 7.15
C ARG A 12 20.58 -4.79 8.10
N ASP A 13 19.72 -3.84 7.75
CA ASP A 13 19.39 -2.70 8.60
C ASP A 13 18.76 -3.16 9.92
N PHE A 14 17.84 -4.10 9.85
CA PHE A 14 17.26 -4.73 11.05
C PHE A 14 18.35 -5.35 11.95
N CYS A 15 19.26 -6.12 11.38
CA CYS A 15 20.35 -6.71 12.14
C CYS A 15 21.27 -5.65 12.79
N ASN A 16 21.52 -4.55 12.10
CA ASN A 16 22.29 -3.44 12.64
C ASN A 16 21.57 -2.74 13.80
N ARG A 17 20.27 -2.56 13.71
CA ARG A 17 19.47 -1.90 14.76
C ARG A 17 19.38 -2.71 16.04
N ILE A 18 19.25 -4.03 15.94
CA ILE A 18 19.20 -4.90 17.11
C ILE A 18 20.57 -5.19 17.72
N GLY A 19 21.64 -4.97 16.94
CA GLY A 19 23.02 -5.21 17.37
C GLY A 19 23.41 -6.66 17.45
N VAL A 20 24.67 -6.90 17.84
CA VAL A 20 25.22 -8.24 18.03
C VAL A 20 25.33 -8.56 19.51
N THR A 21 24.70 -9.63 19.95
CA THR A 21 24.72 -10.06 21.35
C THR A 21 24.68 -11.58 21.44
N LYS A 22 25.28 -12.11 22.50
CA LYS A 22 25.21 -13.55 22.84
C LYS A 22 23.95 -13.91 23.64
N LYS A 23 23.21 -12.93 24.11
CA LYS A 23 21.98 -13.14 24.88
C LYS A 23 20.78 -13.35 23.94
N ASN A 24 19.93 -14.28 24.31
CA ASN A 24 18.62 -14.40 23.65
C ASN A 24 17.78 -13.17 23.96
N GLN A 25 17.19 -12.59 22.91
CA GLN A 25 16.34 -11.41 23.02
C GLN A 25 15.01 -11.65 22.36
N HIS A 26 13.97 -11.05 22.90
CA HIS A 26 12.69 -10.90 22.22
C HIS A 26 12.66 -9.54 21.53
N ILE A 27 12.51 -9.57 20.21
CA ILE A 27 12.41 -8.37 19.39
C ILE A 27 11.04 -8.37 18.73
N GLU A 28 10.35 -7.24 18.84
CA GLU A 28 9.03 -7.11 18.23
C GLU A 28 9.12 -7.17 16.70
N MET A 29 8.17 -7.85 16.09
CA MET A 29 8.08 -7.98 14.63
C MET A 29 7.95 -6.61 13.95
N SER A 30 7.35 -5.64 14.64
CA SER A 30 7.19 -4.27 14.17
C SER A 30 8.51 -3.59 13.80
N VAL A 31 9.61 -3.92 14.47
CA VAL A 31 10.95 -3.39 14.17
C VAL A 31 11.43 -3.85 12.80
N LEU A 32 11.25 -5.14 12.48
CA LEU A 32 11.57 -5.68 11.16
C LEU A 32 10.66 -5.08 10.09
N GLU A 33 9.37 -4.98 10.35
CA GLU A 33 8.39 -4.40 9.43
C GLU A 33 8.70 -2.92 9.15
N GLN A 34 9.15 -2.17 10.14
CA GLN A 34 9.58 -0.80 9.96
C GLN A 34 10.80 -0.68 9.04
N CYS A 35 11.79 -1.55 9.19
CA CYS A 35 12.96 -1.60 8.31
C CYS A 35 12.57 -1.89 6.86
N VAL A 36 11.63 -2.82 6.64
CA VAL A 36 11.10 -3.13 5.32
C VAL A 36 10.36 -1.94 4.72
N ARG A 37 9.51 -1.28 5.51
CA ARG A 37 8.78 -0.10 5.09
C ARG A 37 9.72 1.02 4.64
N GLU A 38 10.71 1.36 5.45
CA GLU A 38 11.69 2.40 5.13
C GLU A 38 12.51 2.10 3.89
N SER A 39 12.80 0.82 3.64
CA SER A 39 13.50 0.38 2.44
C SER A 39 12.64 0.46 1.17
N LEU A 40 11.35 0.17 1.28
CA LEU A 40 10.44 0.13 0.13
C LEU A 40 9.83 1.50 -0.20
N GLU A 41 9.62 2.35 0.82
CA GLU A 41 8.90 3.62 0.68
C GLU A 41 9.40 4.53 -0.45
N PRO A 42 10.74 4.74 -0.61
CA PRO A 42 11.24 5.67 -1.63
C PRO A 42 11.18 5.14 -3.06
N THR A 43 11.11 3.82 -3.26
CA THR A 43 11.34 3.20 -4.58
C THR A 43 10.18 2.40 -5.12
N THR A 44 9.22 2.01 -4.28
CA THR A 44 8.18 1.06 -4.68
C THR A 44 6.93 1.77 -5.17
N PRO A 45 6.39 1.39 -6.34
CA PRO A 45 5.10 1.88 -6.80
C PRO A 45 3.99 1.56 -5.80
N ARG A 46 3.05 2.49 -5.64
CA ARG A 46 1.93 2.34 -4.71
C ARG A 46 0.65 2.04 -5.45
N ALA A 47 -0.14 1.16 -4.89
CA ALA A 47 -1.48 0.84 -5.37
C ALA A 47 -2.44 0.69 -4.19
N LEU A 48 -3.70 1.02 -4.43
CA LEU A 48 -4.77 0.79 -3.48
C LEU A 48 -5.37 -0.59 -3.73
N GLY A 49 -5.45 -1.41 -2.69
CA GLY A 49 -6.13 -2.70 -2.71
C GLY A 49 -7.41 -2.66 -1.89
N VAL A 50 -8.51 -3.14 -2.45
CA VAL A 50 -9.79 -3.28 -1.74
C VAL A 50 -10.03 -4.76 -1.47
N LEU A 51 -9.91 -5.17 -0.20
CA LEU A 51 -9.96 -6.58 0.19
C LEU A 51 -11.39 -7.07 0.43
N ARG A 52 -12.24 -6.22 0.99
CA ARG A 52 -13.65 -6.52 1.25
C ARG A 52 -14.52 -5.48 0.54
N PRO A 53 -14.76 -5.68 -0.77
CA PRO A 53 -15.41 -4.65 -1.57
C PRO A 53 -16.91 -4.54 -1.26
N ILE A 54 -17.35 -3.31 -1.07
CA ILE A 54 -18.77 -2.94 -1.13
C ILE A 54 -18.99 -2.12 -2.39
N LYS A 55 -20.03 -2.47 -3.13
CA LYS A 55 -20.40 -1.76 -4.35
C LYS A 55 -21.05 -0.42 -3.99
N LEU A 56 -20.49 0.66 -4.51
CA LEU A 56 -21.02 2.00 -4.38
C LEU A 56 -21.58 2.47 -5.73
N ILE A 57 -22.83 2.89 -5.75
CA ILE A 57 -23.49 3.42 -6.94
C ILE A 57 -23.72 4.91 -6.75
N ILE A 58 -23.22 5.71 -7.69
CA ILE A 58 -23.39 7.16 -7.69
C ILE A 58 -24.60 7.50 -8.56
N ASP A 59 -25.72 7.83 -7.93
CA ASP A 59 -27.02 7.99 -8.62
C ASP A 59 -27.03 9.13 -9.65
N ASN A 60 -26.35 10.22 -9.35
CA ASN A 60 -26.27 11.40 -10.21
C ASN A 60 -25.14 11.35 -11.24
N TYR A 61 -24.45 10.23 -11.37
CA TYR A 61 -23.44 10.02 -12.40
C TYR A 61 -24.05 9.33 -13.62
N PRO A 62 -23.76 9.79 -14.86
CA PRO A 62 -24.33 9.19 -16.06
C PRO A 62 -23.95 7.72 -16.23
N ASP A 63 -24.93 6.89 -16.60
CA ASP A 63 -24.72 5.48 -16.87
C ASP A 63 -23.94 5.28 -18.17
N GLY A 64 -23.00 4.32 -18.15
CA GLY A 64 -22.14 4.00 -19.30
C GLY A 64 -21.04 5.03 -19.61
N VAL A 65 -20.88 6.07 -18.81
CA VAL A 65 -19.81 7.07 -18.94
C VAL A 65 -18.66 6.72 -18.01
N PHE A 66 -17.44 6.72 -18.53
CA PHE A 66 -16.22 6.49 -17.78
C PHE A 66 -15.24 7.64 -17.99
N GLU A 67 -14.65 8.11 -16.91
CA GLU A 67 -13.58 9.10 -16.94
C GLU A 67 -12.26 8.43 -16.58
N ALA A 68 -11.20 8.76 -17.31
CA ALA A 68 -9.87 8.28 -17.05
C ALA A 68 -9.07 9.30 -16.25
N PHE A 69 -8.55 8.88 -15.10
CA PHE A 69 -7.69 9.70 -14.25
C PHE A 69 -6.26 9.15 -14.24
N ASP A 70 -5.29 10.03 -14.35
CA ASP A 70 -3.89 9.68 -14.20
C ASP A 70 -3.51 9.76 -12.72
N ILE A 71 -3.15 8.60 -12.16
CA ILE A 71 -2.73 8.49 -10.77
C ILE A 71 -1.23 8.19 -10.73
N PRO A 72 -0.42 8.98 -10.02
CA PRO A 72 1.00 8.74 -9.93
C PRO A 72 1.29 7.41 -9.22
N ASN A 73 2.23 6.65 -9.74
CA ASN A 73 2.65 5.37 -9.13
C ASN A 73 3.38 5.60 -7.81
N HIS A 74 4.03 6.75 -7.67
CA HIS A 74 4.70 7.17 -6.44
C HIS A 74 4.50 8.67 -6.22
N PRO A 75 4.02 9.13 -5.05
CA PRO A 75 3.69 10.54 -4.83
C PRO A 75 4.90 11.48 -4.84
N SER A 76 6.09 10.95 -4.49
CA SER A 76 7.32 11.75 -4.38
C SER A 76 8.30 11.53 -5.53
N ASP A 77 8.03 10.61 -6.44
CA ASP A 77 8.92 10.27 -7.55
C ASP A 77 8.19 10.36 -8.89
N PRO A 78 8.34 11.47 -9.63
CA PRO A 78 7.74 11.61 -10.95
C PRO A 78 8.26 10.61 -11.98
N SER A 79 9.49 10.08 -11.79
CA SER A 79 10.09 9.11 -12.71
C SER A 79 9.43 7.73 -12.64
N ALA A 80 8.70 7.42 -11.58
CA ALA A 80 7.92 6.19 -11.44
C ALA A 80 6.72 6.13 -12.41
N GLY A 81 6.38 7.25 -13.04
CA GLY A 81 5.27 7.35 -13.98
C GLY A 81 3.90 7.39 -13.33
N SER A 82 2.88 7.26 -14.15
CA SER A 82 1.49 7.23 -13.70
C SER A 82 0.74 6.11 -14.40
N ARG A 83 -0.39 5.72 -13.83
CA ARG A 83 -1.32 4.77 -14.43
C ARG A 83 -2.69 5.40 -14.60
N LYS A 84 -3.41 4.97 -15.62
CA LYS A 84 -4.79 5.38 -15.84
C LYS A 84 -5.74 4.52 -15.03
N VAL A 85 -6.61 5.18 -14.27
CA VAL A 85 -7.69 4.55 -13.52
C VAL A 85 -9.02 5.06 -14.06
N MET A 86 -9.90 4.13 -14.39
CA MET A 86 -11.23 4.43 -14.90
C MET A 86 -12.20 4.64 -13.74
N PHE A 87 -12.93 5.73 -13.80
CA PHE A 87 -13.99 6.06 -12.84
C PHE A 87 -15.35 6.06 -13.55
N GLY A 88 -16.34 5.45 -12.94
CA GLY A 88 -17.69 5.38 -13.49
C GLY A 88 -18.75 5.45 -12.39
N ARG A 89 -20.00 5.19 -12.78
CA ARG A 89 -21.14 5.20 -11.87
C ARG A 89 -21.02 4.15 -10.76
N GLU A 90 -20.48 2.98 -11.07
CA GLU A 90 -20.28 1.90 -10.13
C GLU A 90 -18.81 1.83 -9.74
N ILE A 91 -18.53 1.95 -8.46
CA ILE A 91 -17.19 1.81 -7.88
C ILE A 91 -17.24 0.89 -6.66
N TYR A 92 -16.08 0.53 -6.14
CA TYR A 92 -15.97 -0.32 -4.98
C TYR A 92 -15.17 0.39 -3.89
N ILE A 93 -15.65 0.29 -2.67
CA ILE A 93 -14.97 0.79 -1.46
C ILE A 93 -14.73 -0.36 -0.50
N ASP A 94 -13.82 -0.20 0.44
CA ASP A 94 -13.61 -1.21 1.48
C ASP A 94 -14.73 -1.15 2.53
N GLU A 95 -15.15 -2.32 3.01
CA GLU A 95 -16.17 -2.45 4.05
C GLU A 95 -15.83 -1.63 5.31
N ALA A 96 -14.54 -1.53 5.64
CA ALA A 96 -14.08 -0.78 6.80
C ALA A 96 -14.29 0.74 6.68
N ASP A 97 -14.46 1.26 5.46
CA ASP A 97 -14.70 2.67 5.20
C ASP A 97 -16.19 3.04 5.20
N PHE A 98 -17.05 2.06 5.42
CA PHE A 98 -18.50 2.25 5.43
C PHE A 98 -19.07 2.10 6.85
N LEU A 99 -19.84 3.08 7.28
CA LEU A 99 -20.64 3.05 8.51
C LEU A 99 -22.11 3.25 8.15
N GLU A 100 -22.95 2.30 8.54
CA GLU A 100 -24.41 2.39 8.31
C GLU A 100 -25.07 3.47 9.18
N ASP A 101 -24.52 3.67 10.38
CA ASP A 101 -24.98 4.67 11.35
C ASP A 101 -23.74 5.45 11.89
N PRO A 102 -23.35 6.57 11.25
CA PRO A 102 -22.17 7.35 11.62
C PRO A 102 -22.32 8.16 12.92
#